data_b89bff3a2232fe668e3a01d532aceec9
#
_entry.id   b89bff3a2232fe668e3a01d532aceec9
#
_cell.length_a   1.000
_cell.length_b   1.000
_cell.length_c   1.000
_cell.angle_alpha   90.00
_cell.angle_beta   90.00
_cell.angle_gamma   90.00
#
_symmetry.space_group_name_H-M   'P 1'
#
loop_
_entity.id
_entity.type
_entity.pdbx_description
1 polymer ?
#
loop_
_entity_poly.entity_id
_entity_poly.type
_entity_poly.pdbx_seq_one_letter_code
_entity_poly.pdbx_strand_id
1 'polypeptide(L)'
;EKVMERQEHQQEREQAFLAQNRDCFAIYQVSRDDPQNVRFMNLDWLKSHDISIDRSNYDLIYTAPLRESGTVPEQLEKLYEQFNLQKPADFHSPSMSVSDIVAIKQDGKVSCHYCDSVGFTQISGFLPENPLKNAEMAVEDDYGMIDGIINNGAKEPTVAELEQQARNGQSISLMDLAAAAHREEREKKKSVMEQLKSQPKAEHKKIAPKKSAEREI
;
A
#
# COMPACT_ATOMS: atom_id res chain seq x y z
N GLU A 1 1.79 -28.89 -10.91
CA GLU A 1 1.59 -29.03 -9.46
C GLU A 1 2.68 -28.28 -8.68
N LYS A 2 3.93 -28.66 -8.77
CA LYS A 2 5.06 -28.00 -8.03
C LYS A 2 5.27 -26.52 -8.34
N VAL A 3 4.97 -26.05 -9.53
CA VAL A 3 5.09 -24.64 -9.92
C VAL A 3 3.99 -23.81 -9.26
N MET A 4 2.78 -24.31 -9.19
CA MET A 4 1.65 -23.65 -8.53
C MET A 4 1.88 -23.57 -7.02
N GLU A 5 2.29 -24.66 -6.37
CA GLU A 5 2.64 -24.65 -4.93
C GLU A 5 3.74 -23.63 -4.61
N ARG A 6 4.75 -23.49 -5.50
CA ARG A 6 5.81 -22.50 -5.32
C ARG A 6 5.27 -21.08 -5.42
N GLN A 7 4.39 -20.80 -6.36
CA GLN A 7 3.78 -19.48 -6.54
C GLN A 7 2.87 -19.11 -5.37
N GLU A 8 2.03 -20.03 -4.90
CA GLU A 8 1.18 -19.84 -3.72
C GLU A 8 2.03 -19.51 -2.48
N HIS A 9 3.07 -20.28 -2.22
CA HIS A 9 3.99 -20.02 -1.11
C HIS A 9 4.73 -18.67 -1.23
N GLN A 10 5.07 -18.24 -2.45
CA GLN A 10 5.65 -16.92 -2.68
C GLN A 10 4.65 -15.79 -2.38
N GLN A 11 3.40 -15.95 -2.78
CA GLN A 11 2.33 -14.98 -2.51
C GLN A 11 2.03 -14.87 -1.02
N GLU A 12 1.93 -16.00 -0.31
CA GLU A 12 1.71 -16.00 1.15
C GLU A 12 2.83 -15.26 1.90
N ARG A 13 4.09 -15.51 1.54
CA ARG A 13 5.24 -14.81 2.13
C ARG A 13 5.24 -13.32 1.84
N GLU A 14 4.86 -12.92 0.65
CA GLU A 14 4.75 -11.53 0.27
C GLU A 14 3.61 -10.83 1.01
N GLN A 15 2.45 -11.46 1.11
CA GLN A 15 1.33 -10.95 1.91
C GLN A 15 1.71 -10.82 3.39
N ALA A 16 2.42 -11.80 3.94
CA ALA A 16 2.93 -11.74 5.31
C ALA A 16 3.92 -10.58 5.50
N PHE A 17 4.78 -10.29 4.53
CA PHE A 17 5.67 -9.12 4.54
C PHE A 17 4.86 -7.81 4.50
N LEU A 18 3.90 -7.70 3.60
CA LEU A 18 3.07 -6.50 3.46
C LEU A 18 2.16 -6.25 4.67
N ALA A 19 1.71 -7.30 5.36
CA ALA A 19 0.85 -7.21 6.53
C ALA A 19 1.60 -6.87 7.84
N GLN A 20 2.95 -6.91 7.87
CA GLN A 20 3.69 -6.60 9.09
C GLN A 20 3.49 -5.15 9.54
N ASN A 21 3.25 -4.95 10.85
CA ASN A 21 3.08 -3.61 11.43
C ASN A 21 4.41 -2.95 11.86
N ARG A 22 5.53 -3.60 11.61
CA ARG A 22 6.88 -3.11 11.95
C ARG A 22 7.70 -2.89 10.70
N ASP A 23 8.73 -2.09 10.84
CA ASP A 23 9.69 -1.84 9.78
C ASP A 23 10.43 -3.14 9.42
N CYS A 24 10.42 -3.48 8.14
CA CYS A 24 10.97 -4.72 7.63
C CYS A 24 11.42 -4.56 6.17
N PHE A 25 12.16 -5.55 5.69
CA PHE A 25 12.58 -5.59 4.30
C PHE A 25 12.34 -6.97 3.68
N ALA A 26 12.31 -6.98 2.36
CA ALA A 26 12.22 -8.18 1.56
C ALA A 26 13.23 -8.12 0.41
N ILE A 27 13.89 -9.23 0.11
CA ILE A 27 14.84 -9.36 -0.99
C ILE A 27 14.23 -10.26 -2.05
N TYR A 28 14.22 -9.76 -3.28
CA TYR A 28 13.76 -10.46 -4.47
C TYR A 28 14.92 -10.67 -5.43
N GLN A 29 15.05 -11.87 -5.95
CA GLN A 29 16.01 -12.20 -7.00
C GLN A 29 15.29 -12.69 -8.25
N VAL A 30 15.87 -12.42 -9.41
CA VAL A 30 15.34 -12.92 -10.68
C VAL A 30 15.20 -14.44 -10.61
N SER A 31 14.01 -14.94 -10.94
CA SER A 31 13.72 -16.38 -10.96
C SER A 31 14.69 -17.13 -11.89
N ARG A 32 14.99 -18.37 -11.55
CA ARG A 32 15.83 -19.23 -12.41
C ARG A 32 15.19 -19.52 -13.77
N ASP A 33 13.87 -19.50 -13.79
CA ASP A 33 13.06 -19.81 -14.97
C ASP A 33 12.61 -18.53 -15.71
N ASP A 34 13.28 -17.37 -15.45
CA ASP A 34 12.97 -16.12 -16.13
C ASP A 34 13.18 -16.21 -17.64
N PRO A 35 12.11 -16.05 -18.45
CA PRO A 35 12.20 -16.18 -19.90
C PRO A 35 12.94 -15.03 -20.56
N GLN A 36 13.05 -13.87 -19.89
CA GLN A 36 13.70 -12.66 -20.41
C GLN A 36 15.21 -12.64 -20.11
N ASN A 37 15.68 -13.53 -19.23
CA ASN A 37 17.08 -13.65 -18.82
C ASN A 37 17.70 -12.31 -18.37
N VAL A 38 16.94 -11.55 -17.54
CA VAL A 38 17.34 -10.21 -17.07
C VAL A 38 18.30 -10.25 -15.87
N ARG A 39 18.70 -11.43 -15.43
CA ARG A 39 19.66 -11.58 -14.33
C ARG A 39 20.97 -10.86 -14.63
N PHE A 40 21.45 -10.05 -13.69
CA PHE A 40 22.66 -9.22 -13.79
C PHE A 40 22.58 -8.05 -14.78
N MET A 41 21.42 -7.77 -15.37
CA MET A 41 21.24 -6.62 -16.24
C MET A 41 20.95 -5.37 -15.42
N ASN A 42 21.51 -4.22 -15.83
CA ASN A 42 21.24 -2.94 -15.21
C ASN A 42 19.99 -2.27 -15.82
N LEU A 43 19.52 -1.20 -15.19
CA LEU A 43 18.31 -0.49 -15.66
C LEU A 43 18.47 0.11 -17.05
N ASP A 44 19.64 0.58 -17.41
CA ASP A 44 19.89 1.15 -18.74
C ASP A 44 19.82 0.09 -19.82
N TRP A 45 20.32 -1.11 -19.54
CA TRP A 45 20.19 -2.25 -20.43
C TRP A 45 18.72 -2.66 -20.62
N LEU A 46 17.93 -2.73 -19.52
CA LEU A 46 16.50 -3.04 -19.61
C LEU A 46 15.76 -2.01 -20.46
N LYS A 47 16.00 -0.72 -20.24
CA LYS A 47 15.41 0.36 -21.04
C LYS A 47 15.78 0.27 -22.51
N SER A 48 17.04 -0.03 -22.83
CA SER A 48 17.51 -0.13 -24.21
C SER A 48 16.92 -1.31 -24.98
N HIS A 49 16.43 -2.32 -24.26
CA HIS A 49 15.78 -3.51 -24.83
C HIS A 49 14.25 -3.49 -24.67
N ASP A 50 13.69 -2.37 -24.20
CA ASP A 50 12.25 -2.19 -23.97
C ASP A 50 11.65 -3.28 -23.04
N ILE A 51 12.43 -3.70 -22.03
CA ILE A 51 12.05 -4.69 -21.04
C ILE A 51 11.59 -3.99 -19.77
N SER A 52 10.37 -4.24 -19.35
CA SER A 52 9.84 -3.76 -18.06
C SER A 52 10.14 -4.76 -16.93
N ILE A 53 10.32 -4.22 -15.72
CA ILE A 53 10.45 -5.03 -14.52
C ILE A 53 9.08 -5.58 -14.15
N ASP A 54 8.92 -6.89 -14.20
CA ASP A 54 7.69 -7.59 -13.85
C ASP A 54 7.90 -8.40 -12.56
N ARG A 55 7.00 -8.21 -11.58
CA ARG A 55 7.03 -8.94 -10.30
C ARG A 55 7.04 -10.46 -10.50
N SER A 56 6.36 -10.97 -11.50
CA SER A 56 6.25 -12.41 -11.79
C SER A 56 7.59 -13.06 -12.13
N ASN A 57 8.58 -12.29 -12.57
CA ASN A 57 9.92 -12.77 -12.92
C ASN A 57 10.85 -12.87 -11.70
N TYR A 58 10.36 -12.56 -10.50
CA TYR A 58 11.17 -12.53 -9.28
C TYR A 58 10.66 -13.48 -8.21
N ASP A 59 11.58 -14.13 -7.52
CA ASP A 59 11.33 -14.91 -6.32
C ASP A 59 11.62 -14.08 -5.08
N LEU A 60 10.70 -14.09 -4.12
CA LEU A 60 10.94 -13.57 -2.78
C LEU A 60 11.84 -14.56 -2.02
N ILE A 61 13.11 -14.19 -1.83
CA ILE A 61 14.09 -15.09 -1.24
C ILE A 61 14.28 -14.90 0.26
N TYR A 62 14.11 -13.66 0.77
CA TYR A 62 14.36 -13.37 2.18
C TYR A 62 13.47 -12.23 2.67
N THR A 63 13.03 -12.32 3.92
CA THR A 63 12.32 -11.25 4.63
C THR A 63 12.79 -11.21 6.08
N ALA A 64 13.04 -10.02 6.61
CA ALA A 64 13.38 -9.85 8.02
C ALA A 64 13.00 -8.43 8.51
N PRO A 65 12.91 -8.23 9.84
CA PRO A 65 12.78 -6.88 10.39
C PRO A 65 14.03 -6.05 10.11
N LEU A 66 13.84 -4.74 9.92
CA LEU A 66 14.94 -3.77 9.99
C LEU A 66 15.42 -3.69 11.44
N ARG A 67 16.72 -3.87 11.65
CA ARG A 67 17.32 -3.93 13.00
C ARG A 67 17.67 -2.56 13.54
N GLU A 68 17.95 -1.62 12.66
CA GLU A 68 18.43 -0.28 13.01
C GLU A 68 17.52 0.77 12.37
N SER A 69 17.38 1.91 13.03
CA SER A 69 16.77 3.09 12.44
C SER A 69 17.74 3.77 11.48
N GLY A 70 17.24 4.37 10.43
CA GLY A 70 18.03 5.08 9.43
C GLY A 70 17.19 5.44 8.21
N THR A 71 17.77 6.22 7.34
CA THR A 71 17.15 6.54 6.05
C THR A 71 17.15 5.33 5.12
N VAL A 72 16.23 5.30 4.16
CA VAL A 72 16.13 4.19 3.20
C VAL A 72 17.46 3.94 2.46
N PRO A 73 18.21 4.96 1.97
CA PRO A 73 19.51 4.72 1.36
C PRO A 73 20.52 4.06 2.29
N GLU A 74 20.62 4.51 3.54
CA GLU A 74 21.51 3.90 4.54
C GLU A 74 21.15 2.43 4.83
N GLN A 75 19.86 2.12 4.89
CA GLN A 75 19.38 0.76 5.05
C GLN A 75 19.79 -0.13 3.87
N LEU A 76 19.63 0.37 2.65
CA LEU A 76 19.99 -0.35 1.43
C LEU A 76 21.48 -0.67 1.37
N GLU A 77 22.34 0.29 1.72
CA GLU A 77 23.81 0.07 1.78
C GLU A 77 24.18 -0.98 2.81
N LYS A 78 23.61 -0.90 4.01
CA LYS A 78 23.84 -1.90 5.08
C LYS A 78 23.37 -3.29 4.68
N LEU A 79 22.19 -3.39 4.04
CA LEU A 79 21.67 -4.66 3.55
C LEU A 79 22.57 -5.24 2.46
N TYR A 80 23.04 -4.41 1.52
CA TYR A 80 23.97 -4.85 0.49
C TYR A 80 25.27 -5.38 1.09
N GLU A 81 25.87 -4.67 2.04
CA GLU A 81 27.05 -5.11 2.75
C GLU A 81 26.80 -6.41 3.52
N GLN A 82 25.72 -6.49 4.27
CA GLN A 82 25.36 -7.67 5.07
C GLN A 82 25.21 -8.92 4.19
N PHE A 83 24.44 -8.83 3.10
CA PHE A 83 24.13 -10.00 2.26
C PHE A 83 25.23 -10.37 1.27
N ASN A 84 26.28 -9.56 1.16
CA ASN A 84 27.47 -9.86 0.37
C ASN A 84 28.67 -10.30 1.23
N LEU A 85 28.88 -9.70 2.42
CA LEU A 85 30.06 -9.95 3.25
C LEU A 85 29.76 -10.82 4.48
N GLN A 86 28.56 -10.67 5.09
CA GLN A 86 28.22 -11.29 6.38
C GLN A 86 26.81 -11.91 6.33
N LYS A 87 26.61 -12.82 5.40
CA LYS A 87 25.29 -13.43 5.19
C LYS A 87 24.73 -14.05 6.46
N PRO A 88 23.45 -13.82 6.76
CA PRO A 88 22.75 -14.55 7.82
C PRO A 88 22.80 -16.05 7.58
N ALA A 89 22.88 -16.85 8.66
CA ALA A 89 22.98 -18.30 8.57
C ALA A 89 21.77 -18.97 7.89
N ASP A 90 20.63 -18.31 7.94
CA ASP A 90 19.36 -18.73 7.32
C ASP A 90 19.17 -18.22 5.88
N PHE A 91 20.16 -17.48 5.35
CA PHE A 91 20.14 -17.00 3.97
C PHE A 91 20.84 -18.02 3.04
N HIS A 92 20.06 -18.76 2.27
CA HIS A 92 20.55 -19.84 1.41
C HIS A 92 20.62 -19.48 -0.09
N SER A 93 20.40 -18.20 -0.42
CA SER A 93 20.42 -17.71 -1.79
C SER A 93 21.80 -17.13 -2.18
N PRO A 94 22.05 -16.90 -3.47
CA PRO A 94 23.24 -16.17 -3.92
C PRO A 94 23.35 -14.78 -3.28
N SER A 95 24.56 -14.22 -3.25
CA SER A 95 24.80 -12.83 -2.84
C SER A 95 23.96 -11.86 -3.65
N MET A 96 23.67 -10.71 -3.07
CA MET A 96 22.99 -9.63 -3.78
C MET A 96 23.83 -9.14 -4.94
N SER A 97 23.18 -8.90 -6.07
CA SER A 97 23.81 -8.47 -7.31
C SER A 97 22.92 -7.54 -8.11
N VAL A 98 23.46 -6.99 -9.18
CA VAL A 98 22.66 -6.22 -10.15
C VAL A 98 21.46 -7.06 -10.61
N SER A 99 20.33 -6.44 -10.79
CA SER A 99 18.99 -6.98 -11.04
C SER A 99 18.19 -7.41 -9.82
N ASP A 100 18.79 -7.56 -8.64
CA ASP A 100 18.03 -7.87 -7.42
C ASP A 100 17.21 -6.66 -6.97
N ILE A 101 16.10 -6.90 -6.28
CA ILE A 101 15.22 -5.85 -5.78
C ILE A 101 15.12 -5.98 -4.27
N VAL A 102 15.28 -4.86 -3.57
CA VAL A 102 15.01 -4.74 -2.14
C VAL A 102 13.76 -3.92 -1.93
N ALA A 103 12.75 -4.51 -1.32
CA ALA A 103 11.60 -3.80 -0.83
C ALA A 103 11.81 -3.44 0.64
N ILE A 104 11.67 -2.16 0.99
CA ILE A 104 11.72 -1.65 2.35
C ILE A 104 10.33 -1.19 2.74
N LYS A 105 9.84 -1.70 3.87
CA LYS A 105 8.64 -1.20 4.53
C LYS A 105 9.08 -0.43 5.76
N GLN A 106 8.85 0.88 5.75
CA GLN A 106 9.19 1.79 6.83
C GLN A 106 8.03 2.76 7.06
N ASP A 107 7.63 2.96 8.32
CA ASP A 107 6.49 3.81 8.69
C ASP A 107 5.19 3.46 7.91
N GLY A 108 4.96 2.18 7.67
CA GLY A 108 3.79 1.68 6.94
C GLY A 108 3.83 1.88 5.42
N LYS A 109 4.88 2.49 4.88
CA LYS A 109 5.07 2.69 3.44
C LYS A 109 6.04 1.66 2.87
N VAL A 110 5.74 1.15 1.68
CA VAL A 110 6.61 0.23 0.95
C VAL A 110 7.27 0.97 -0.19
N SER A 111 8.60 0.86 -0.28
CA SER A 111 9.39 1.35 -1.41
C SER A 111 10.26 0.22 -1.96
N CYS A 112 10.33 0.09 -3.27
CA CYS A 112 11.10 -0.94 -3.95
C CYS A 112 12.31 -0.31 -4.64
N HIS A 113 13.46 -0.98 -4.51
CA HIS A 113 14.75 -0.47 -4.98
C HIS A 113 15.48 -1.54 -5.77
N TYR A 114 15.76 -1.23 -6.99
CA TYR A 114 16.53 -2.08 -7.91
C TYR A 114 18.02 -1.92 -7.65
N CYS A 115 18.72 -3.03 -7.46
CA CYS A 115 20.18 -3.04 -7.38
C CYS A 115 20.73 -2.80 -8.78
N ASP A 116 21.27 -1.63 -9.00
CA ASP A 116 21.83 -1.22 -10.29
C ASP A 116 23.35 -1.35 -10.31
N SER A 117 24.01 -1.00 -11.42
CA SER A 117 25.47 -1.00 -11.55
C SER A 117 26.16 -0.06 -10.57
N VAL A 118 25.49 1.00 -10.15
CA VAL A 118 25.94 1.96 -9.14
C VAL A 118 24.82 2.18 -8.11
N GLY A 119 24.88 1.44 -6.99
CA GLY A 119 23.92 1.60 -5.89
C GLY A 119 22.52 1.10 -6.20
N PHE A 120 21.52 1.77 -5.64
CA PHE A 120 20.12 1.39 -5.76
C PHE A 120 19.29 2.50 -6.42
N THR A 121 18.39 2.11 -7.30
CA THR A 121 17.46 3.02 -7.95
C THR A 121 16.03 2.66 -7.52
N GLN A 122 15.29 3.62 -7.00
CA GLN A 122 13.89 3.40 -6.63
C GLN A 122 13.06 3.13 -7.87
N ILE A 123 12.22 2.11 -7.80
CA ILE A 123 11.27 1.72 -8.85
C ILE A 123 9.84 1.75 -8.30
N SER A 124 8.88 2.03 -9.17
CA SER A 124 7.44 2.02 -8.84
C SER A 124 6.72 0.85 -9.50
N GLY A 125 5.57 0.47 -8.94
CA GLY A 125 4.72 -0.54 -9.56
C GLY A 125 5.16 -2.01 -9.37
N PHE A 126 6.27 -2.28 -8.68
CA PHE A 126 6.71 -3.64 -8.38
C PHE A 126 5.90 -4.28 -7.25
N LEU A 127 5.68 -3.55 -6.18
CA LEU A 127 4.77 -3.89 -5.07
C LEU A 127 3.85 -2.72 -4.77
N PRO A 128 2.71 -2.93 -4.10
CA PRO A 128 1.85 -1.84 -3.66
C PRO A 128 2.59 -0.96 -2.65
N GLU A 129 2.71 0.34 -2.96
CA GLU A 129 3.43 1.31 -2.13
C GLU A 129 2.77 1.54 -0.76
N ASN A 130 1.46 1.37 -0.70
CA ASN A 130 0.68 1.49 0.53
C ASN A 130 -0.33 0.36 0.64
N PRO A 131 0.07 -0.80 1.19
CA PRO A 131 -0.79 -1.98 1.26
C PRO A 131 -2.09 -1.77 2.06
N LEU A 132 -2.09 -0.85 3.04
CA LEU A 132 -3.29 -0.52 3.81
C LEU A 132 -4.32 0.26 2.99
N LYS A 133 -3.89 1.19 2.14
CA LYS A 133 -4.80 1.89 1.21
C LYS A 133 -5.39 0.97 0.16
N ASN A 134 -4.61 0.04 -0.35
CA ASN A 134 -5.12 -0.93 -1.33
C ASN A 134 -6.12 -1.91 -0.71
N ALA A 135 -5.96 -2.27 0.56
CA ALA A 135 -6.94 -3.08 1.28
C ALA A 135 -8.26 -2.29 1.51
N GLU A 136 -8.19 -0.99 1.84
CA GLU A 136 -9.38 -0.14 1.96
C GLU A 136 -10.06 0.07 0.60
N MET A 137 -9.30 0.32 -0.48
CA MET A 137 -9.86 0.47 -1.83
C MET A 137 -10.47 -0.84 -2.35
N ALA A 138 -9.86 -2.00 -2.08
CA ALA A 138 -10.41 -3.30 -2.47
C ALA A 138 -11.73 -3.62 -1.76
N VAL A 139 -11.89 -3.16 -0.51
CA VAL A 139 -13.16 -3.28 0.23
C VAL A 139 -14.20 -2.29 -0.27
N GLU A 140 -13.80 -1.08 -0.69
CA GLU A 140 -14.72 -0.09 -1.27
C GLU A 140 -15.18 -0.48 -2.68
N ASP A 141 -14.33 -1.08 -3.50
CA ASP A 141 -14.70 -1.54 -4.85
C ASP A 141 -15.65 -2.75 -4.81
N ASP A 142 -15.53 -3.63 -3.82
CA ASP A 142 -16.45 -4.76 -3.64
C ASP A 142 -17.84 -4.29 -3.15
N TYR A 143 -17.89 -3.23 -2.35
CA TYR A 143 -19.17 -2.57 -1.98
C TYR A 143 -19.77 -1.75 -3.13
N GLY A 144 -18.97 -1.21 -4.04
CA GLY A 144 -19.42 -0.47 -5.21
C GLY A 144 -20.11 -1.35 -6.26
N MET A 145 -19.74 -2.62 -6.38
CA MET A 145 -20.40 -3.58 -7.26
C MET A 145 -21.81 -3.97 -6.78
N ILE A 146 -22.06 -3.95 -5.47
CA ILE A 146 -23.39 -4.21 -4.90
C ILE A 146 -24.34 -3.02 -5.15
N ASP A 147 -23.83 -1.79 -5.09
CA ASP A 147 -24.60 -0.57 -5.37
C ASP A 147 -25.04 -0.47 -6.85
N GLY A 148 -24.25 -1.02 -7.78
CA GLY A 148 -24.55 -1.00 -9.21
C GLY A 148 -25.67 -1.97 -9.65
N ILE A 149 -25.93 -3.03 -8.88
CA ILE A 149 -26.97 -4.03 -9.15
C ILE A 149 -28.33 -3.60 -8.57
N ILE A 150 -28.35 -2.75 -7.54
CA ILE A 150 -29.57 -2.35 -6.82
C ILE A 150 -30.26 -1.14 -7.45
N ASN A 151 -29.59 -0.37 -8.31
CA ASN A 151 -30.09 0.94 -8.78
C ASN A 151 -30.96 0.88 -10.05
N ASN A 152 -31.47 -0.30 -10.45
CA ASN A 152 -32.32 -0.47 -11.63
C ASN A 152 -33.76 -0.93 -11.32
N GLY A 153 -34.25 -0.72 -10.12
CA GLY A 153 -35.64 -1.08 -9.75
C GLY A 153 -36.15 -0.20 -8.62
N ALA A 154 -37.40 0.19 -8.66
CA ALA A 154 -38.24 0.92 -7.73
C ALA A 154 -37.56 1.46 -6.45
N LYS A 155 -37.83 2.74 -6.14
CA LYS A 155 -37.37 3.49 -4.98
C LYS A 155 -37.25 2.60 -3.72
N GLU A 156 -36.01 2.32 -3.30
CA GLU A 156 -35.79 1.45 -2.14
C GLU A 156 -36.26 2.10 -0.84
N PRO A 157 -36.87 1.33 0.06
CA PRO A 157 -37.50 1.88 1.25
C PRO A 157 -36.46 2.47 2.21
N THR A 158 -36.83 3.58 2.85
CA THR A 158 -36.05 4.21 3.92
C THR A 158 -36.17 3.42 5.23
N VAL A 159 -35.26 3.68 6.20
CA VAL A 159 -35.34 3.06 7.54
C VAL A 159 -36.71 3.26 8.17
N ALA A 160 -37.30 4.48 8.05
CA ALA A 160 -38.59 4.80 8.60
C ALA A 160 -39.74 3.99 7.94
N GLU A 161 -39.68 3.77 6.63
CA GLU A 161 -40.67 2.95 5.91
C GLU A 161 -40.58 1.47 6.29
N LEU A 162 -39.36 0.93 6.47
CA LEU A 162 -39.17 -0.44 6.92
C LEU A 162 -39.63 -0.65 8.38
N GLU A 163 -39.38 0.32 9.27
CA GLU A 163 -39.91 0.29 10.64
C GLU A 163 -41.44 0.31 10.67
N GLN A 164 -42.05 1.07 9.78
CA GLN A 164 -43.50 1.15 9.69
C GLN A 164 -44.12 -0.15 9.14
N GLN A 165 -43.45 -0.81 8.20
CA GLN A 165 -43.84 -2.13 7.71
C GLN A 165 -43.76 -3.19 8.82
N ALA A 166 -42.68 -3.14 9.64
CA ALA A 166 -42.55 -4.03 10.79
C ALA A 166 -43.68 -3.83 11.83
N ARG A 167 -44.04 -2.60 12.12
CA ARG A 167 -45.17 -2.28 13.03
C ARG A 167 -46.53 -2.76 12.49
N ASN A 168 -46.65 -2.86 11.17
CA ASN A 168 -47.84 -3.37 10.48
C ASN A 168 -47.86 -4.91 10.36
N GLY A 169 -46.89 -5.60 10.99
CA GLY A 169 -46.83 -7.06 11.03
C GLY A 169 -46.27 -7.71 9.74
N GLN A 170 -45.68 -6.93 8.85
CA GLN A 170 -44.97 -7.46 7.69
C GLN A 170 -43.56 -7.91 8.07
N SER A 171 -43.12 -9.07 7.55
CA SER A 171 -41.73 -9.52 7.75
C SER A 171 -40.79 -8.66 6.93
N ILE A 172 -39.85 -7.99 7.60
CA ILE A 172 -38.79 -7.21 6.96
C ILE A 172 -37.47 -8.01 7.00
N SER A 173 -36.66 -7.87 5.98
CA SER A 173 -35.31 -8.42 5.97
C SER A 173 -34.39 -7.56 6.82
N LEU A 174 -33.64 -8.21 7.73
CA LEU A 174 -32.58 -7.52 8.50
C LEU A 174 -31.50 -6.91 7.59
N MET A 175 -31.28 -7.49 6.42
CA MET A 175 -30.35 -6.97 5.43
C MET A 175 -30.86 -5.68 4.80
N ASP A 176 -32.17 -5.57 4.51
CA ASP A 176 -32.75 -4.36 3.94
C ASP A 176 -32.73 -3.20 4.95
N LEU A 177 -32.97 -3.52 6.23
CA LEU A 177 -32.87 -2.54 7.31
C LEU A 177 -31.42 -2.03 7.51
N ALA A 178 -30.45 -2.93 7.48
CA ALA A 178 -29.03 -2.56 7.56
C ALA A 178 -28.58 -1.72 6.37
N ALA A 179 -29.01 -2.06 5.16
CA ALA A 179 -28.69 -1.31 3.94
C ALA A 179 -29.30 0.10 3.96
N ALA A 180 -30.54 0.25 4.42
CA ALA A 180 -31.19 1.53 4.58
C ALA A 180 -30.50 2.43 5.63
N ALA A 181 -30.09 1.85 6.77
CA ALA A 181 -29.36 2.54 7.83
C ALA A 181 -27.98 3.04 7.35
N HIS A 182 -27.26 2.24 6.60
CA HIS A 182 -25.98 2.62 6.01
C HIS A 182 -26.12 3.76 4.98
N ARG A 183 -27.18 3.76 4.18
CA ARG A 183 -27.45 4.86 3.22
C ARG A 183 -27.71 6.18 3.94
N GLU A 184 -28.54 6.20 4.96
CA GLU A 184 -28.82 7.41 5.75
C GLU A 184 -27.56 7.95 6.44
N GLU A 185 -26.68 7.09 6.92
CA GLU A 185 -25.41 7.49 7.52
C GLU A 185 -24.46 8.11 6.50
N ARG A 186 -24.39 7.55 5.29
CA ARG A 186 -23.60 8.11 4.16
C ARG A 186 -24.12 9.48 3.71
N GLU A 187 -25.42 9.66 3.62
CA GLU A 187 -26.03 10.95 3.27
C GLU A 187 -25.76 12.02 4.35
N LYS A 188 -25.84 11.64 5.63
CA LYS A 188 -25.47 12.52 6.74
C LYS A 188 -23.99 12.92 6.68
N LYS A 189 -23.08 11.99 6.40
CA LYS A 189 -21.65 12.26 6.24
C LYS A 189 -21.36 13.15 5.04
N LYS A 190 -22.04 12.96 3.90
CA LYS A 190 -21.91 13.84 2.71
C LYS A 190 -22.39 15.25 3.02
N SER A 191 -23.54 15.41 3.66
CA SER A 191 -24.09 16.72 4.04
C SER A 191 -23.18 17.47 5.02
N VAL A 192 -22.59 16.79 6.02
CA VAL A 192 -21.65 17.40 6.97
C VAL A 192 -20.33 17.81 6.27
N MET A 193 -19.83 16.99 5.34
CA MET A 193 -18.62 17.33 4.56
C MET A 193 -18.87 18.53 3.63
N GLU A 194 -20.05 18.66 3.08
CA GLU A 194 -20.42 19.79 2.21
C GLU A 194 -20.58 21.07 3.01
N GLN A 195 -21.15 21.00 4.20
CA GLN A 195 -21.23 22.13 5.15
C GLN A 195 -19.84 22.58 5.65
N LEU A 196 -18.91 21.64 5.89
CA LEU A 196 -17.53 21.96 6.27
C LEU A 196 -16.73 22.62 5.13
N LYS A 197 -17.02 22.27 3.88
CA LYS A 197 -16.39 22.89 2.70
C LYS A 197 -16.95 24.29 2.40
N SER A 198 -18.17 24.61 2.82
CA SER A 198 -18.82 25.89 2.59
C SER A 198 -18.54 26.94 3.66
N GLN A 199 -17.84 26.61 4.75
CA GLN A 199 -17.41 27.58 5.75
C GLN A 199 -16.25 28.43 5.23
N PRO A 200 -16.33 29.78 5.23
CA PRO A 200 -15.23 30.64 4.82
C PRO A 200 -14.07 30.48 5.81
N LYS A 201 -12.87 30.22 5.29
CA LYS A 201 -11.63 30.20 6.07
C LYS A 201 -11.49 31.51 6.84
N ALA A 202 -11.51 31.46 8.17
CA ALA A 202 -11.20 32.58 9.02
C ALA A 202 -9.76 33.07 8.70
N GLU A 203 -9.66 34.31 8.24
CA GLU A 203 -8.38 34.99 8.03
C GLU A 203 -7.69 35.18 9.37
N HIS A 204 -6.57 34.51 9.57
CA HIS A 204 -5.66 34.81 10.67
C HIS A 204 -5.00 36.18 10.43
N LYS A 205 -5.52 37.24 11.07
CA LYS A 205 -4.85 38.53 11.20
C LYS A 205 -3.48 38.33 11.87
N LYS A 206 -2.42 38.54 11.07
CA LYS A 206 -1.05 38.63 11.58
C LYS A 206 -0.95 39.84 12.51
N ILE A 207 -0.75 39.60 13.80
CA ILE A 207 -0.40 40.63 14.78
C ILE A 207 1.08 40.95 14.57
N ALA A 208 1.39 42.16 14.13
CA ALA A 208 2.74 42.66 14.00
C ALA A 208 3.38 42.89 15.41
N PRO A 209 4.66 42.57 15.62
CA PRO A 209 5.33 42.83 16.91
C PRO A 209 5.56 44.34 17.09
N LYS A 210 5.11 44.89 18.23
CA LYS A 210 5.43 46.23 18.69
C LYS A 210 6.94 46.33 19.00
N LYS A 211 7.63 47.26 18.33
CA LYS A 211 8.98 47.70 18.70
C LYS A 211 8.89 48.37 20.06
N SER A 212 9.62 47.84 21.05
CA SER A 212 9.91 48.55 22.28
C SER A 212 11.02 49.57 22.02
N ALA A 213 10.73 50.83 22.36
CA ALA A 213 11.70 51.91 22.34
C ALA A 213 12.67 51.75 23.52
N GLU A 214 13.94 51.69 23.18
CA GLU A 214 15.04 51.93 24.15
C GLU A 214 14.97 53.39 24.63
N ARG A 215 15.02 53.59 25.93
CA ARG A 215 15.35 54.84 26.56
C ARG A 215 16.75 54.70 27.14
N GLU A 216 17.67 55.48 26.57
CA GLU A 216 18.94 55.84 27.21
C GLU A 216 18.66 56.68 28.49
N ILE A 217 19.37 56.34 29.56
CA ILE A 217 20.14 57.25 30.42
C ILE A 217 21.29 56.43 31.02
#